data_518f1e2fba5a80b3dfe6d1e0830b8744
#
_entry.id   518f1e2fba5a80b3dfe6d1e0830b8744
#
_cell.length_a   1.000
_cell.length_b   1.000
_cell.length_c   1.000
_cell.angle_alpha   90.00
_cell.angle_beta   90.00
_cell.angle_gamma   90.00
#
_symmetry.space_group_name_H-M   'P 1'
#
loop_
_entity.id
_entity.type
_entity.pdbx_description
1 polymer ?
#
loop_
_entity_poly.entity_id
_entity_poly.type
_entity_poly.pdbx_seq_one_letter_code
_entity_poly.pdbx_strand_id
1 'polypeptide(L)'
;MDGRRRAVARTAAAAFGGTARVARYHDADASHAVDLLACSDGDADGLTSYSTVTLHTAENRLDGQDIRVELAAVAPTAAERFANALATGALNVMKDGWLAAPGVVFRGLLAADGVTHDLPHVLWVEPVTWPQLGTVEVPDGPAVHWLQAIPISESERRFLAAEGFFAIERRLEEQRVAFWDLSRPSTV
;
A
#
# COMPACT_ATOMS: atom_id res chain seq x y z
N MET A 1 -10.92 16.04 -14.26
CA MET A 1 -9.97 15.35 -13.35
C MET A 1 -9.28 16.42 -12.54
N ASP A 2 -9.41 16.41 -11.23
CA ASP A 2 -8.83 17.38 -10.30
C ASP A 2 -7.30 17.47 -10.47
N GLY A 3 -6.72 18.67 -10.34
CA GLY A 3 -5.28 18.92 -10.47
C GLY A 3 -4.45 18.10 -9.48
N ARG A 4 -4.96 17.94 -8.26
CA ARG A 4 -4.33 17.11 -7.20
C ARG A 4 -4.22 15.66 -7.60
N ARG A 5 -5.33 15.04 -7.98
CA ARG A 5 -5.35 13.64 -8.43
C ARG A 5 -4.39 13.38 -9.59
N ARG A 6 -4.29 14.34 -10.51
CA ARG A 6 -3.36 14.24 -11.64
C ARG A 6 -1.90 14.32 -11.18
N ALA A 7 -1.57 15.18 -10.22
CA ALA A 7 -0.24 15.29 -9.65
C ALA A 7 0.15 13.97 -8.95
N VAL A 8 -0.71 13.45 -8.07
CA VAL A 8 -0.51 12.17 -7.37
C VAL A 8 -0.30 11.03 -8.35
N ALA A 9 -1.18 10.87 -9.35
CA ALA A 9 -1.07 9.80 -10.33
C ALA A 9 0.21 9.88 -11.17
N ARG A 10 0.66 11.10 -11.54
CA ARG A 10 1.91 11.30 -12.27
C ARG A 10 3.13 10.96 -11.44
N THR A 11 3.15 11.35 -10.15
CA THR A 11 4.24 11.03 -9.25
C THR A 11 4.39 9.51 -9.11
N ALA A 12 3.30 8.79 -8.85
CA ALA A 12 3.32 7.34 -8.75
C ALA A 12 3.75 6.67 -10.07
N ALA A 13 3.19 7.09 -11.21
CA ALA A 13 3.55 6.55 -12.52
C ALA A 13 5.03 6.78 -12.87
N ALA A 14 5.58 7.96 -12.54
CA ALA A 14 6.99 8.27 -12.76
C ALA A 14 7.91 7.44 -11.86
N ALA A 15 7.49 7.14 -10.63
CA ALA A 15 8.25 6.32 -9.71
C ALA A 15 8.27 4.83 -10.13
N PHE A 16 7.15 4.32 -10.62
CA PHE A 16 6.99 2.90 -10.98
C PHE A 16 7.57 2.57 -12.36
N GLY A 17 7.50 3.51 -13.30
CA GLY A 17 7.85 3.22 -14.70
C GLY A 17 6.79 2.36 -15.41
N GLY A 18 7.16 1.85 -16.60
CA GLY A 18 6.33 0.94 -17.37
C GLY A 18 5.02 1.54 -17.91
N THR A 19 4.07 0.66 -18.23
CA THR A 19 2.77 1.04 -18.77
C THR A 19 1.74 1.21 -17.66
N ALA A 20 1.23 2.44 -17.50
CA ALA A 20 0.27 2.79 -16.47
C ALA A 20 -1.19 2.54 -16.91
N ARG A 21 -1.97 1.93 -16.02
CA ARG A 21 -3.43 1.78 -16.16
C ARG A 21 -4.09 2.20 -14.85
N VAL A 22 -5.28 2.79 -14.93
CA VAL A 22 -6.07 3.17 -13.75
C VAL A 22 -7.40 2.44 -13.79
N ALA A 23 -7.74 1.78 -12.68
CA ALA A 23 -9.03 1.15 -12.47
C ALA A 23 -9.71 1.76 -11.24
N ARG A 24 -11.03 1.80 -11.24
CA ARG A 24 -11.84 2.27 -10.11
C ARG A 24 -12.44 1.09 -9.38
N TYR A 25 -12.28 1.08 -8.07
CA TYR A 25 -12.83 0.10 -7.16
C TYR A 25 -13.89 0.76 -6.29
N HIS A 26 -14.96 0.03 -5.99
CA HIS A 26 -16.08 0.48 -5.16
C HIS A 26 -16.24 -0.45 -3.96
N ASP A 27 -16.75 0.08 -2.86
CA ASP A 27 -17.30 -0.75 -1.78
C ASP A 27 -18.60 -1.43 -2.23
N ALA A 28 -19.13 -2.33 -1.39
CA ALA A 28 -20.25 -3.20 -1.76
C ALA A 28 -21.55 -2.44 -2.11
N ASP A 29 -21.76 -1.25 -1.51
CA ASP A 29 -22.93 -0.41 -1.75
C ASP A 29 -22.63 0.78 -2.70
N ALA A 30 -21.43 0.83 -3.26
CA ALA A 30 -20.94 1.89 -4.15
C ALA A 30 -21.00 3.31 -3.55
N SER A 31 -20.99 3.41 -2.22
CA SER A 31 -20.97 4.69 -1.51
C SER A 31 -19.58 5.34 -1.50
N HIS A 32 -18.54 4.53 -1.56
CA HIS A 32 -17.14 4.97 -1.64
C HIS A 32 -16.45 4.35 -2.85
N ALA A 33 -15.48 5.09 -3.39
CA ALA A 33 -14.68 4.60 -4.49
C ALA A 33 -13.23 5.07 -4.35
N VAL A 34 -12.29 4.18 -4.71
CA VAL A 34 -10.87 4.49 -4.81
C VAL A 34 -10.37 4.18 -6.21
N ASP A 35 -9.55 5.05 -6.77
CA ASP A 35 -8.87 4.81 -8.02
C ASP A 35 -7.47 4.25 -7.73
N LEU A 36 -7.14 3.16 -8.40
CA LEU A 36 -5.88 2.44 -8.30
C LEU A 36 -5.12 2.53 -9.61
N LEU A 37 -3.92 3.06 -9.56
CA LEU A 37 -2.94 3.02 -10.64
C LEU A 37 -2.18 1.69 -10.55
N ALA A 38 -2.03 1.00 -11.67
CA ALA A 38 -1.18 -0.17 -11.83
C ALA A 38 -0.18 0.10 -12.95
N CYS A 39 1.10 -0.18 -12.70
CA CYS A 39 2.18 -0.09 -13.69
C CYS A 39 2.89 -1.42 -13.80
N SER A 40 3.10 -1.89 -15.05
CA SER A 40 3.87 -3.10 -15.35
C SER A 40 4.76 -2.85 -16.55
N ASP A 41 5.96 -3.45 -16.56
CA ASP A 41 6.89 -3.43 -17.69
C ASP A 41 6.60 -4.56 -18.70
N GLY A 42 5.36 -5.03 -18.73
CA GLY A 42 5.02 -6.24 -19.45
C GLY A 42 5.56 -7.48 -18.72
N ASP A 43 6.01 -8.48 -19.49
CA ASP A 43 6.46 -9.75 -18.90
C ASP A 43 7.90 -9.74 -18.37
N ALA A 44 8.61 -8.60 -18.39
CA ALA A 44 10.05 -8.55 -18.13
C ALA A 44 10.41 -9.03 -16.71
N ASP A 45 9.67 -8.59 -15.69
CA ASP A 45 9.95 -8.96 -14.29
C ASP A 45 8.81 -9.74 -13.61
N GLY A 46 7.68 -9.93 -14.30
CA GLY A 46 6.51 -10.61 -13.75
C GLY A 46 5.90 -9.88 -12.52
N LEU A 47 6.22 -8.61 -12.34
CA LEU A 47 5.75 -7.78 -11.23
C LEU A 47 4.85 -6.64 -11.72
N THR A 48 3.92 -6.25 -10.87
CA THR A 48 3.08 -5.05 -11.04
C THR A 48 3.20 -4.17 -9.82
N SER A 49 3.49 -2.89 -10.05
CA SER A 49 3.49 -1.85 -9.03
C SER A 49 2.13 -1.17 -8.98
N TYR A 50 1.60 -0.98 -7.79
CA TYR A 50 0.27 -0.41 -7.55
C TYR A 50 0.37 0.85 -6.69
N SER A 51 -0.51 1.82 -6.94
CA SER A 51 -0.75 2.94 -6.03
C SER A 51 -2.21 3.35 -6.04
N THR A 52 -2.80 3.60 -4.89
CA THR A 52 -4.00 4.41 -4.84
C THR A 52 -3.67 5.83 -5.35
N VAL A 53 -4.65 6.53 -5.92
CA VAL A 53 -4.44 7.90 -6.45
C VAL A 53 -5.57 8.85 -6.07
N THR A 54 -6.45 8.41 -5.16
CA THR A 54 -7.57 9.19 -4.65
C THR A 54 -7.80 9.04 -3.15
N LEU A 55 -7.03 8.18 -2.47
CA LEU A 55 -7.17 7.98 -1.03
C LEU A 55 -6.88 9.25 -0.23
N HIS A 56 -5.96 10.10 -0.69
CA HIS A 56 -5.62 11.39 -0.09
C HIS A 56 -6.83 12.33 0.09
N THR A 57 -7.98 12.04 -0.51
CA THR A 57 -9.21 12.81 -0.29
C THR A 57 -9.91 12.45 1.02
N ALA A 58 -9.61 11.27 1.59
CA ALA A 58 -10.13 10.84 2.87
C ALA A 58 -9.34 11.43 4.04
N GLU A 59 -10.00 11.63 5.17
CA GLU A 59 -9.33 11.96 6.42
C GLU A 59 -8.52 10.76 6.93
N ASN A 60 -7.30 11.02 7.38
CA ASN A 60 -6.45 10.03 8.02
C ASN A 60 -5.68 10.75 9.14
N ARG A 61 -6.02 10.50 10.40
CA ARG A 61 -5.53 11.29 11.54
C ARG A 61 -4.54 10.49 12.38
N LEU A 62 -3.31 10.99 12.46
CA LEU A 62 -2.27 10.50 13.36
C LEU A 62 -2.01 11.57 14.42
N ASP A 63 -2.18 11.24 15.72
CA ASP A 63 -1.97 12.14 16.85
C ASP A 63 -2.71 13.49 16.71
N GLY A 64 -3.92 13.44 16.14
CA GLY A 64 -4.76 14.60 15.90
C GLY A 64 -4.40 15.44 14.65
N GLN A 65 -3.33 15.11 13.98
CA GLN A 65 -2.93 15.73 12.70
C GLN A 65 -3.55 14.98 11.51
N ASP A 66 -4.07 15.74 10.55
CA ASP A 66 -4.61 15.18 9.32
C ASP A 66 -3.45 14.91 8.36
N ILE A 67 -3.08 13.65 8.22
CA ILE A 67 -2.06 13.19 7.27
C ILE A 67 -2.75 12.63 6.04
N ARG A 68 -2.39 13.13 4.86
CA ARG A 68 -2.93 12.63 3.61
C ARG A 68 -2.01 11.58 3.02
N VAL A 69 -2.57 10.41 2.75
CA VAL A 69 -1.78 9.26 2.32
C VAL A 69 -2.30 8.65 1.02
N GLU A 70 -1.40 8.03 0.29
CA GLU A 70 -1.68 7.04 -0.74
C GLU A 70 -0.98 5.73 -0.37
N LEU A 71 -1.55 4.61 -0.78
CA LEU A 71 -1.02 3.28 -0.51
C LEU A 71 -0.33 2.75 -1.76
N ALA A 72 0.93 2.34 -1.63
CA ALA A 72 1.71 1.74 -2.71
C ALA A 72 2.05 0.27 -2.40
N ALA A 73 2.18 -0.54 -3.43
CA ALA A 73 2.54 -1.94 -3.30
C ALA A 73 3.21 -2.47 -4.57
N VAL A 74 3.94 -3.57 -4.44
CA VAL A 74 4.42 -4.38 -5.56
C VAL A 74 4.05 -5.83 -5.30
N ALA A 75 3.58 -6.52 -6.32
CA ALA A 75 3.20 -7.92 -6.25
C ALA A 75 3.44 -8.63 -7.59
N PRO A 76 3.52 -9.97 -7.61
CA PRO A 76 3.52 -10.72 -8.84
C PRO A 76 2.30 -10.36 -9.70
N THR A 77 2.50 -10.17 -11.00
CA THR A 77 1.40 -9.86 -11.94
C THR A 77 0.33 -10.95 -11.93
N ALA A 78 0.74 -12.20 -11.67
CA ALA A 78 -0.18 -13.33 -11.53
C ALA A 78 -1.05 -13.28 -10.26
N ALA A 79 -0.72 -12.42 -9.29
CA ALA A 79 -1.52 -12.23 -8.08
C ALA A 79 -2.68 -11.25 -8.34
N GLU A 80 -3.59 -11.60 -9.24
CA GLU A 80 -4.69 -10.75 -9.73
C GLU A 80 -5.54 -10.11 -8.61
N ARG A 81 -5.69 -10.80 -7.48
CA ARG A 81 -6.48 -10.32 -6.32
C ARG A 81 -5.75 -9.30 -5.46
N PHE A 82 -4.46 -9.06 -5.69
CA PHE A 82 -3.68 -8.13 -4.89
C PHE A 82 -4.20 -6.68 -5.01
N ALA A 83 -4.60 -6.30 -6.23
CA ALA A 83 -5.22 -4.99 -6.46
C ALA A 83 -6.53 -4.81 -5.66
N ASN A 84 -7.36 -5.87 -5.56
CA ASN A 84 -8.57 -5.86 -4.75
C ASN A 84 -8.24 -5.65 -3.26
N ALA A 85 -7.26 -6.40 -2.73
CA ALA A 85 -6.84 -6.25 -1.34
C ALA A 85 -6.35 -4.83 -1.03
N LEU A 86 -5.54 -4.24 -1.92
CA LEU A 86 -5.08 -2.86 -1.74
C LEU A 86 -6.24 -1.86 -1.77
N ALA A 87 -7.20 -2.06 -2.69
CA ALA A 87 -8.41 -1.24 -2.77
C ALA A 87 -9.29 -1.41 -1.51
N THR A 88 -9.46 -2.65 -1.01
CA THR A 88 -10.17 -2.94 0.24
C THR A 88 -9.52 -2.20 1.41
N GLY A 89 -8.19 -2.24 1.52
CA GLY A 89 -7.46 -1.49 2.54
C GLY A 89 -7.72 0.01 2.48
N ALA A 90 -7.71 0.60 1.29
CA ALA A 90 -8.01 2.02 1.09
C ALA A 90 -9.47 2.36 1.43
N LEU A 91 -10.41 1.52 1.04
CA LEU A 91 -11.84 1.69 1.36
C LEU A 91 -12.09 1.61 2.87
N ASN A 92 -11.37 0.75 3.61
CA ASN A 92 -11.45 0.69 5.07
C ASN A 92 -10.95 1.99 5.72
N VAL A 93 -9.93 2.65 5.15
CA VAL A 93 -9.54 3.99 5.60
C VAL A 93 -10.66 5.00 5.34
N MET A 94 -11.23 5.00 4.13
CA MET A 94 -12.25 5.97 3.72
C MET A 94 -13.57 5.83 4.48
N LYS A 95 -14.01 4.58 4.70
CA LYS A 95 -15.32 4.26 5.23
C LYS A 95 -15.32 4.05 6.75
N ASP A 96 -14.34 3.28 7.23
CA ASP A 96 -14.31 2.78 8.61
C ASP A 96 -13.30 3.54 9.48
N GLY A 97 -12.60 4.53 8.89
CA GLY A 97 -11.64 5.37 9.60
C GLY A 97 -10.39 4.60 10.07
N TRP A 98 -9.99 3.55 9.36
CA TRP A 98 -8.75 2.86 9.69
C TRP A 98 -7.57 3.80 9.52
N LEU A 99 -6.68 3.82 10.52
CA LEU A 99 -5.47 4.61 10.45
C LEU A 99 -4.45 3.93 9.53
N ALA A 100 -4.04 4.61 8.47
CA ALA A 100 -2.89 4.22 7.66
C ALA A 100 -1.68 5.11 8.02
N ALA A 101 -0.68 4.51 8.67
CA ALA A 101 0.54 5.18 9.10
C ALA A 101 1.70 4.17 9.19
N PRO A 102 2.98 4.61 9.18
CA PRO A 102 4.11 3.71 9.38
C PRO A 102 3.98 2.92 10.69
N GLY A 103 4.25 1.62 10.63
CA GLY A 103 4.13 0.70 11.78
C GLY A 103 2.72 0.15 12.04
N VAL A 104 1.70 0.66 11.36
CA VAL A 104 0.33 0.14 11.48
C VAL A 104 0.15 -1.12 10.64
N VAL A 105 -0.58 -2.10 11.19
CA VAL A 105 -0.88 -3.37 10.50
C VAL A 105 -2.36 -3.48 10.16
N PHE A 106 -2.65 -3.70 8.88
CA PHE A 106 -3.98 -4.10 8.43
C PHE A 106 -4.09 -5.63 8.51
N ARG A 107 -4.76 -6.09 9.57
CA ARG A 107 -4.82 -7.52 9.91
C ARG A 107 -5.74 -8.28 8.96
N GLY A 108 -5.21 -9.38 8.41
CA GLY A 108 -6.00 -10.29 7.59
C GLY A 108 -6.35 -9.76 6.20
N LEU A 109 -5.84 -8.60 5.79
CA LEU A 109 -6.22 -7.93 4.56
C LEU A 109 -5.99 -8.81 3.32
N LEU A 110 -4.82 -9.44 3.22
CA LEU A 110 -4.47 -10.28 2.06
C LEU A 110 -5.21 -11.63 2.08
N ALA A 111 -5.44 -12.19 3.27
CA ALA A 111 -6.20 -13.44 3.40
C ALA A 111 -7.68 -13.26 3.09
N ALA A 112 -8.28 -12.14 3.50
CA ALA A 112 -9.70 -11.84 3.25
C ALA A 112 -10.03 -11.76 1.74
N ASP A 113 -9.12 -11.18 0.96
CA ASP A 113 -9.22 -11.12 -0.50
C ASP A 113 -8.65 -12.36 -1.21
N GLY A 114 -8.19 -13.38 -0.46
CA GLY A 114 -7.69 -14.64 -1.00
C GLY A 114 -6.38 -14.50 -1.77
N VAL A 115 -5.53 -13.53 -1.39
CA VAL A 115 -4.22 -13.29 -2.01
C VAL A 115 -3.19 -14.30 -1.52
N THR A 116 -3.04 -14.42 -0.20
CA THR A 116 -2.12 -15.36 0.46
C THR A 116 -2.59 -15.67 1.87
N HIS A 117 -2.33 -16.91 2.33
CA HIS A 117 -2.58 -17.33 3.71
C HIS A 117 -1.31 -17.31 4.57
N ASP A 118 -0.14 -17.37 3.95
CA ASP A 118 1.15 -17.41 4.66
C ASP A 118 1.55 -16.01 5.16
N LEU A 119 1.22 -14.98 4.40
CA LEU A 119 1.46 -13.57 4.71
C LEU A 119 0.13 -12.80 4.74
N PRO A 120 -0.79 -13.12 5.67
CA PRO A 120 -2.17 -12.63 5.61
C PRO A 120 -2.34 -11.15 5.90
N HIS A 121 -1.34 -10.50 6.48
CA HIS A 121 -1.43 -9.12 6.96
C HIS A 121 -0.58 -8.18 6.12
N VAL A 122 -0.89 -6.89 6.20
CA VAL A 122 -0.09 -5.82 5.60
C VAL A 122 0.44 -4.90 6.70
N LEU A 123 1.76 -4.76 6.77
CA LEU A 123 2.45 -3.72 7.53
C LEU A 123 2.68 -2.53 6.61
N TRP A 124 2.29 -1.33 7.05
CA TRP A 124 2.56 -0.09 6.34
C TRP A 124 3.90 0.49 6.78
N VAL A 125 4.75 0.84 5.80
CA VAL A 125 6.05 1.47 6.03
C VAL A 125 6.23 2.67 5.09
N GLU A 126 7.25 3.49 5.32
CA GLU A 126 7.69 4.44 4.30
C GLU A 126 8.18 3.71 3.05
N PRO A 127 8.03 4.28 1.84
CA PRO A 127 8.43 3.60 0.60
C PRO A 127 9.94 3.31 0.57
N VAL A 128 10.30 2.03 0.56
CA VAL A 128 11.69 1.55 0.43
C VAL A 128 12.00 1.05 -0.98
N THR A 129 11.00 0.53 -1.69
CA THR A 129 11.15 0.05 -3.08
C THR A 129 11.33 1.21 -4.07
N TRP A 130 10.70 2.33 -3.78
CA TRP A 130 10.72 3.53 -4.63
C TRP A 130 11.14 4.73 -3.79
N PRO A 131 12.46 4.98 -3.58
CA PRO A 131 12.93 6.09 -2.73
C PRO A 131 12.45 7.49 -3.19
N GLN A 132 12.10 7.62 -4.48
CA GLN A 132 11.53 8.85 -5.05
C GLN A 132 10.02 9.01 -4.75
N LEU A 133 9.36 7.98 -4.24
CA LEU A 133 7.94 7.99 -3.90
C LEU A 133 7.77 8.36 -2.41
N GLY A 134 8.11 9.59 -2.08
CA GLY A 134 8.02 10.08 -0.69
C GLY A 134 6.79 10.96 -0.50
N THR A 135 7.02 12.26 -0.44
CA THR A 135 5.98 13.27 -0.24
C THR A 135 5.81 14.11 -1.49
N VAL A 136 4.57 14.39 -1.88
CA VAL A 136 4.29 15.33 -2.96
C VAL A 136 3.48 16.51 -2.43
N GLU A 137 3.95 17.70 -2.72
CA GLU A 137 3.18 18.93 -2.56
C GLU A 137 2.12 18.99 -3.65
N VAL A 138 0.87 19.17 -3.24
CA VAL A 138 -0.26 19.24 -4.17
C VAL A 138 -0.93 20.61 -4.07
N PRO A 139 -1.45 21.14 -5.18
CA PRO A 139 -2.16 22.42 -5.15
C PRO A 139 -3.34 22.39 -4.16
N ASP A 140 -3.52 23.48 -3.45
CA ASP A 140 -4.69 23.76 -2.62
C ASP A 140 -4.97 22.75 -1.51
N GLY A 141 -3.92 22.15 -0.89
CA GLY A 141 -4.13 21.26 0.24
C GLY A 141 -2.85 20.73 0.88
N PRO A 142 -2.98 19.90 1.92
CA PRO A 142 -1.83 19.31 2.59
C PRO A 142 -1.06 18.38 1.66
N ALA A 143 0.24 18.23 1.93
CA ALA A 143 1.09 17.28 1.24
C ALA A 143 0.53 15.86 1.32
N VAL A 144 0.80 15.07 0.28
CA VAL A 144 0.40 13.66 0.21
C VAL A 144 1.64 12.77 0.38
N HIS A 145 1.55 11.81 1.30
CA HIS A 145 2.61 10.86 1.60
C HIS A 145 2.26 9.48 1.06
N TRP A 146 3.25 8.69 0.65
CA TRP A 146 3.01 7.30 0.32
C TRP A 146 3.40 6.39 1.46
N LEU A 147 2.61 5.32 1.61
CA LEU A 147 2.91 4.19 2.47
C LEU A 147 3.04 2.95 1.59
N GLN A 148 4.11 2.18 1.81
CA GLN A 148 4.33 0.93 1.11
C GLN A 148 3.77 -0.25 1.91
N ALA A 149 3.05 -1.13 1.23
CA ALA A 149 2.56 -2.38 1.77
C ALA A 149 3.68 -3.42 1.86
N ILE A 150 3.89 -3.96 3.04
CA ILE A 150 4.76 -5.11 3.28
C ILE A 150 3.90 -6.28 3.76
N PRO A 151 3.72 -7.32 2.96
CA PRO A 151 3.05 -8.56 3.40
C PRO A 151 3.81 -9.20 4.56
N ILE A 152 3.13 -9.48 5.67
CA ILE A 152 3.73 -10.11 6.85
C ILE A 152 2.92 -11.29 7.37
N SER A 153 3.63 -12.26 7.98
CA SER A 153 3.04 -13.42 8.62
C SER A 153 2.44 -13.10 9.99
N GLU A 154 1.67 -14.02 10.55
CA GLU A 154 1.14 -13.87 11.91
C GLU A 154 2.26 -13.87 12.97
N SER A 155 3.36 -14.63 12.78
CA SER A 155 4.51 -14.59 13.69
C SER A 155 5.23 -13.23 13.62
N GLU A 156 5.43 -12.65 12.43
CA GLU A 156 5.99 -11.30 12.25
C GLU A 156 5.10 -10.23 12.88
N ARG A 157 3.78 -10.34 12.74
CA ARG A 157 2.83 -9.45 13.40
C ARG A 157 2.93 -9.51 14.93
N ARG A 158 3.06 -10.73 15.50
CA ARG A 158 3.25 -10.89 16.95
C ARG A 158 4.60 -10.36 17.41
N PHE A 159 5.65 -10.58 16.64
CA PHE A 159 6.97 -10.02 16.90
C PHE A 159 6.94 -8.48 16.90
N LEU A 160 6.31 -7.86 15.90
CA LEU A 160 6.09 -6.41 15.87
C LEU A 160 5.37 -5.91 17.13
N ALA A 161 4.33 -6.62 17.59
CA ALA A 161 3.59 -6.22 18.77
C ALA A 161 4.40 -6.35 20.08
N ALA A 162 5.36 -7.27 20.14
CA ALA A 162 6.20 -7.52 21.32
C ALA A 162 7.46 -6.63 21.34
N GLU A 163 8.13 -6.50 20.18
CA GLU A 163 9.48 -5.90 20.09
C GLU A 163 9.47 -4.51 19.43
N GLY A 164 8.33 -4.11 18.83
CA GLY A 164 8.16 -2.80 18.21
C GLY A 164 8.59 -2.71 16.75
N PHE A 165 8.26 -1.57 16.15
CA PHE A 165 8.40 -1.33 14.70
C PHE A 165 9.84 -1.42 14.22
N PHE A 166 10.78 -0.78 14.91
CA PHE A 166 12.19 -0.81 14.52
C PHE A 166 12.84 -2.21 14.57
N ALA A 167 12.33 -3.08 15.43
CA ALA A 167 12.83 -4.46 15.54
C ALA A 167 12.42 -5.28 14.33
N ILE A 168 11.18 -5.17 13.85
CA ILE A 168 10.73 -5.87 12.65
C ILE A 168 11.36 -5.30 11.38
N GLU A 169 11.48 -3.97 11.24
CA GLU A 169 12.18 -3.35 10.11
C GLU A 169 13.59 -3.92 9.97
N ARG A 170 14.37 -3.89 11.04
CA ARG A 170 15.72 -4.45 11.05
C ARG A 170 15.75 -5.91 10.62
N ARG A 171 14.80 -6.74 11.08
CA ARG A 171 14.70 -8.15 10.67
C ARG A 171 14.47 -8.30 9.17
N LEU A 172 13.52 -7.56 8.63
CA LEU A 172 13.19 -7.58 7.20
C LEU A 172 14.38 -7.13 6.35
N GLU A 173 15.11 -6.13 6.81
CA GLU A 173 16.29 -5.60 6.15
C GLU A 173 17.48 -6.58 6.21
N GLU A 174 17.83 -7.10 7.40
CA GLU A 174 18.93 -8.07 7.61
C GLU A 174 18.75 -9.32 6.73
N GLN A 175 17.51 -9.78 6.58
CA GLN A 175 17.18 -10.93 5.74
C GLN A 175 16.96 -10.58 4.26
N ARG A 176 17.07 -9.29 3.89
CA ARG A 176 16.89 -8.80 2.51
C ARG A 176 15.60 -9.32 1.89
N VAL A 177 14.51 -9.18 2.62
CA VAL A 177 13.22 -9.73 2.25
C VAL A 177 12.74 -9.19 0.90
N ALA A 178 12.38 -10.10 -0.01
CA ALA A 178 11.68 -9.76 -1.24
C ALA A 178 10.20 -9.49 -0.93
N PHE A 179 9.81 -8.24 -0.77
CA PHE A 179 8.46 -7.84 -0.32
C PHE A 179 7.34 -8.27 -1.27
N TRP A 180 7.68 -8.54 -2.52
CA TRP A 180 6.75 -9.04 -3.53
C TRP A 180 6.59 -10.56 -3.54
N ASP A 181 7.46 -11.31 -2.87
CA ASP A 181 7.33 -12.76 -2.76
C ASP A 181 6.28 -13.11 -1.70
N LEU A 182 5.07 -13.40 -2.18
CA LEU A 182 3.93 -13.75 -1.32
C LEU A 182 4.02 -15.17 -0.72
N SER A 183 5.05 -15.95 -1.09
CA SER A 183 5.34 -17.29 -0.60
C SER A 183 6.57 -17.37 0.30
N ARG A 184 7.22 -16.21 0.55
CA ARG A 184 8.41 -16.18 1.39
C ARG A 184 8.15 -16.73 2.79
N PRO A 185 9.14 -17.38 3.42
CA PRO A 185 9.02 -17.77 4.82
C PRO A 185 8.95 -16.55 5.75
N SER A 186 8.43 -16.78 6.95
CA SER A 186 8.52 -15.79 8.04
C SER A 186 9.98 -15.52 8.42
N THR A 187 10.27 -14.31 8.85
CA THR A 187 11.58 -13.88 9.33
C THR A 187 11.79 -14.14 10.83
N VAL A 188 10.73 -14.61 11.51
CA VAL A 188 10.70 -14.90 12.95
C VAL A 188 9.94 -16.17 13.25
#